data_0e5078da2c86e14d1c1e4197dd22318d
#
_entry.id   0e5078da2c86e14d1c1e4197dd22318d
#
_cell.length_a   1.000
_cell.length_b   1.000
_cell.length_c   1.000
_cell.angle_alpha   90.00
_cell.angle_beta   90.00
_cell.angle_gamma   90.00
#
_symmetry.space_group_name_H-M   'P 1'
#
loop_
_entity.id
_entity.type
_entity.pdbx_description
1 polymer ?
#
loop_
_entity_poly.entity_id
_entity_poly.type
_entity_poly.pdbx_seq_one_letter_code
_entity_poly.pdbx_strand_id
1 'polypeptide(L)'
;MENVNTVKLGLLTIMGAIGAFISKLFGGWDMALNTLVIFMAIDYITGLIVAGVFNKSCKSENGGLESRAGWKGICKKCMTLFIVLVAVRLELALGTTFIKDGVVIAYVVNEAISIVENAGLMGLPIPNVIKKAIDVLQKQGDEQ
;
A
#
# COMPACT_ATOMS: atom_id res chain seq x y z
N MET A 1 7.46 30.21 25.85
CA MET A 1 7.53 28.72 25.80
C MET A 1 6.16 28.03 25.95
N GLU A 2 5.23 28.54 26.72
CA GLU A 2 3.86 27.98 26.88
C GLU A 2 3.06 27.89 25.56
N ASN A 3 3.07 28.94 24.74
CA ASN A 3 2.31 28.96 23.48
C ASN A 3 2.75 27.89 22.46
N VAL A 4 4.03 27.55 22.43
CA VAL A 4 4.56 26.51 21.53
C VAL A 4 4.08 25.12 21.95
N ASN A 5 3.97 24.87 23.25
CA ASN A 5 3.47 23.59 23.76
C ASN A 5 1.97 23.42 23.51
N THR A 6 1.19 24.50 23.65
CA THR A 6 -0.25 24.48 23.39
C THR A 6 -0.56 24.24 21.91
N VAL A 7 0.18 24.89 21.00
CA VAL A 7 0.05 24.67 19.55
C VAL A 7 0.44 23.23 19.18
N LYS A 8 1.54 22.72 19.73
CA LYS A 8 1.94 21.31 19.49
C LYS A 8 0.89 20.32 19.98
N LEU A 9 0.35 20.54 21.18
CA LEU A 9 -0.70 19.69 21.73
C LEU A 9 -1.97 19.73 20.87
N GLY A 10 -2.38 20.91 20.42
CA GLY A 10 -3.52 21.08 19.53
C GLY A 10 -3.34 20.33 18.19
N LEU A 11 -2.16 20.45 17.57
CA LEU A 11 -1.83 19.72 16.34
C LEU A 11 -1.86 18.20 16.54
N LEU A 12 -1.26 17.70 17.63
CA LEU A 12 -1.26 16.27 17.95
C LEU A 12 -2.67 15.74 18.20
N THR A 13 -3.54 16.52 18.87
CA THR A 13 -4.93 16.15 19.10
C THR A 13 -5.71 16.06 17.80
N ILE A 14 -5.55 17.02 16.90
CA ILE A 14 -6.20 17.02 15.58
C ILE A 14 -5.72 15.82 14.75
N MET A 15 -4.42 15.58 14.70
CA MET A 15 -3.86 14.42 13.98
C MET A 15 -4.37 13.10 14.56
N GLY A 16 -4.44 12.98 15.88
CA GLY A 16 -5.00 11.81 16.55
C GLY A 16 -6.48 11.59 16.23
N ALA A 17 -7.28 12.65 16.23
CA ALA A 17 -8.69 12.59 15.87
C ALA A 17 -8.91 12.17 14.40
N ILE A 18 -8.11 12.71 13.47
CA ILE A 18 -8.13 12.31 12.06
C ILE A 18 -7.74 10.84 11.92
N GLY A 19 -6.66 10.41 12.57
CA GLY A 19 -6.22 9.02 12.55
C GLY A 19 -7.26 8.05 13.09
N ALA A 20 -7.89 8.39 14.22
CA ALA A 20 -8.97 7.60 14.80
C ALA A 20 -10.20 7.52 13.87
N PHE A 21 -10.56 8.62 13.24
CA PHE A 21 -11.66 8.67 12.27
C PHE A 21 -11.36 7.77 11.05
N ILE A 22 -10.16 7.89 10.47
CA ILE A 22 -9.73 7.05 9.34
C ILE A 22 -9.75 5.57 9.76
N SER A 23 -9.16 5.22 10.91
CA SER A 23 -9.17 3.85 11.43
C SER A 23 -10.59 3.29 11.53
N LYS A 24 -11.54 4.08 12.04
CA LYS A 24 -12.95 3.69 12.14
C LYS A 24 -13.61 3.47 10.77
N LEU A 25 -13.25 4.26 9.76
CA LEU A 25 -13.77 4.09 8.40
C LEU A 25 -13.37 2.73 7.81
N PHE A 26 -12.16 2.27 8.09
CA PHE A 26 -11.62 0.97 7.63
C PHE A 26 -12.02 -0.21 8.53
N GLY A 27 -12.94 -0.03 9.48
CA GLY A 27 -13.38 -1.10 10.38
C GLY A 27 -12.35 -1.47 11.45
N GLY A 28 -11.41 -0.59 11.73
CA GLY A 28 -10.24 -0.78 12.57
C GLY A 28 -8.96 -0.92 11.76
N TRP A 29 -7.84 -0.53 12.39
CA TRP A 29 -6.51 -0.64 11.80
C TRP A 29 -5.89 -1.96 12.22
N ASP A 30 -5.91 -2.95 11.33
CA ASP A 30 -5.38 -4.29 11.58
C ASP A 30 -4.00 -4.52 10.92
N MET A 31 -3.42 -5.70 11.17
CA MET A 31 -2.12 -6.08 10.66
C MET A 31 -2.12 -6.18 9.12
N ALA A 32 -3.18 -6.67 8.52
CA ALA A 32 -3.28 -6.84 7.08
C ALA A 32 -3.30 -5.48 6.36
N LEU A 33 -4.11 -4.54 6.85
CA LEU A 33 -4.16 -3.18 6.33
C LEU A 33 -2.82 -2.44 6.54
N ASN A 34 -2.19 -2.63 7.70
CA ASN A 34 -0.87 -2.08 7.97
C ASN A 34 0.18 -2.62 6.99
N THR A 35 0.16 -3.93 6.73
CA THR A 35 1.06 -4.57 5.74
C THR A 35 0.84 -4.00 4.35
N LEU A 36 -0.42 -3.83 3.92
CA LEU A 36 -0.75 -3.22 2.63
C LEU A 36 -0.14 -1.82 2.50
N VAL A 37 -0.35 -0.95 3.48
CA VAL A 37 0.16 0.43 3.45
C VAL A 37 1.69 0.47 3.42
N ILE A 38 2.35 -0.40 4.19
CA ILE A 38 3.81 -0.52 4.17
C ILE A 38 4.30 -0.98 2.80
N PHE A 39 3.68 -2.01 2.21
CA PHE A 39 4.08 -2.51 0.89
C PHE A 39 3.84 -1.47 -0.21
N MET A 40 2.72 -0.73 -0.15
CA MET A 40 2.46 0.39 -1.05
C MET A 40 3.56 1.46 -0.99
N ALA A 41 4.03 1.79 0.22
CA ALA A 41 5.11 2.75 0.41
C ALA A 41 6.44 2.21 -0.15
N ILE A 42 6.77 0.94 0.13
CA ILE A 42 8.00 0.28 -0.37
C ILE A 42 7.98 0.18 -1.89
N ASP A 43 6.85 -0.26 -2.50
CA ASP A 43 6.73 -0.32 -3.97
C ASP A 43 6.94 1.07 -4.60
N TYR A 44 6.33 2.10 -4.02
CA TYR A 44 6.47 3.45 -4.53
C TYR A 44 7.92 3.95 -4.46
N ILE A 45 8.58 3.77 -3.31
CA ILE A 45 9.98 4.18 -3.10
C ILE A 45 10.91 3.39 -4.03
N THR A 46 10.76 2.06 -4.10
CA THR A 46 11.60 1.23 -4.99
C THR A 46 11.36 1.55 -6.46
N GLY A 47 10.13 1.84 -6.85
CA GLY A 47 9.81 2.30 -8.20
C GLY A 47 10.49 3.64 -8.55
N LEU A 48 10.54 4.60 -7.61
CA LEU A 48 11.28 5.85 -7.78
C LEU A 48 12.79 5.62 -7.92
N ILE A 49 13.37 4.69 -7.15
CA ILE A 49 14.78 4.31 -7.24
C ILE A 49 15.08 3.69 -8.61
N VAL A 50 14.25 2.76 -9.08
CA VAL A 50 14.38 2.14 -10.41
C VAL A 50 14.36 3.19 -11.51
N ALA A 51 13.45 4.16 -11.42
CA ALA A 51 13.36 5.25 -12.40
C ALA A 51 14.51 6.26 -12.30
N GLY A 52 14.82 6.69 -11.07
CA GLY A 52 15.77 7.82 -10.87
C GLY A 52 17.25 7.42 -10.90
N VAL A 53 17.55 6.18 -10.48
CA VAL A 53 18.95 5.71 -10.37
C VAL A 53 19.30 4.74 -11.49
N PHE A 54 18.41 3.78 -11.77
CA PHE A 54 18.69 2.73 -12.75
C PHE A 54 18.17 3.03 -14.15
N ASN A 55 17.29 4.03 -14.33
CA ASN A 55 16.64 4.36 -15.61
C ASN A 55 16.01 3.14 -16.31
N LYS A 56 15.42 2.23 -15.53
CA LYS A 56 14.83 0.98 -16.00
C LYS A 56 13.35 0.85 -15.68
N SER A 57 12.67 1.97 -15.40
CA SER A 57 11.24 1.95 -15.05
C SER A 57 10.39 1.53 -16.25
N CYS A 58 9.63 0.47 -16.10
CA CYS A 58 8.60 0.07 -17.08
C CYS A 58 7.36 1.00 -17.06
N LYS A 59 7.26 1.90 -16.09
CA LYS A 59 6.12 2.81 -15.88
C LYS A 59 6.29 4.18 -16.56
N SER A 60 7.49 4.47 -17.10
CA SER A 60 7.82 5.70 -17.83
C SER A 60 8.24 5.39 -19.27
N GLU A 61 8.02 6.32 -20.20
CA GLU A 61 8.33 6.12 -21.62
C GLU A 61 9.82 5.95 -21.90
N ASN A 62 10.67 6.65 -21.12
CA ASN A 62 12.12 6.64 -21.28
C ASN A 62 12.86 5.83 -20.20
N GLY A 63 12.16 5.06 -19.37
CA GLY A 63 12.75 4.33 -18.24
C GLY A 63 13.16 5.20 -17.06
N GLY A 64 13.21 6.53 -17.24
CA GLY A 64 13.64 7.49 -16.25
C GLY A 64 12.54 8.01 -15.33
N LEU A 65 12.91 8.95 -14.45
CA LEU A 65 12.01 9.59 -13.50
C LEU A 65 11.12 10.61 -14.21
N GLU A 66 9.83 10.32 -14.27
CA GLU A 66 8.80 11.21 -14.82
C GLU A 66 7.78 11.57 -13.76
N SER A 67 7.54 12.87 -13.53
CA SER A 67 6.55 13.37 -12.57
C SER A 67 5.14 12.82 -12.86
N ARG A 68 4.79 12.67 -14.13
CA ARG A 68 3.49 12.13 -14.56
C ARG A 68 3.32 10.66 -14.17
N ALA A 69 4.37 9.85 -14.33
CA ALA A 69 4.37 8.44 -13.92
C ALA A 69 4.28 8.31 -12.40
N GLY A 70 5.02 9.12 -11.66
CA GLY A 70 4.97 9.17 -10.18
C GLY A 70 3.57 9.55 -9.69
N TRP A 71 2.95 10.59 -10.26
CA TRP A 71 1.60 11.01 -9.91
C TRP A 71 0.55 9.93 -10.18
N LYS A 72 0.63 9.27 -11.34
CA LYS A 72 -0.24 8.11 -11.65
C LYS A 72 -0.09 6.99 -10.62
N GLY A 73 1.14 6.74 -10.13
CA GLY A 73 1.40 5.75 -9.09
C GLY A 73 0.67 6.09 -7.79
N ILE A 74 0.75 7.34 -7.33
CA ILE A 74 0.03 7.82 -6.14
C ILE A 74 -1.48 7.67 -6.31
N CYS A 75 -2.03 8.12 -7.44
CA CYS A 75 -3.47 8.01 -7.72
C CYS A 75 -3.94 6.55 -7.67
N LYS A 76 -3.19 5.61 -8.25
CA LYS A 76 -3.51 4.18 -8.17
C LYS A 76 -3.53 3.67 -6.73
N LYS A 77 -2.57 4.06 -5.90
CA LYS A 77 -2.52 3.67 -4.49
C LYS A 77 -3.68 4.26 -3.68
N CYS A 78 -4.06 5.49 -3.94
CA CYS A 78 -5.27 6.08 -3.37
C CYS A 78 -6.53 5.29 -3.77
N MET A 79 -6.65 4.91 -5.05
CA MET A 79 -7.77 4.09 -5.51
C MET A 79 -7.80 2.71 -4.86
N THR A 80 -6.65 2.08 -4.64
CA THR A 80 -6.56 0.82 -3.88
C THR A 80 -7.17 0.97 -2.48
N LEU A 81 -6.83 2.03 -1.75
CA LEU A 81 -7.40 2.29 -0.43
C LEU A 81 -8.91 2.55 -0.49
N PHE A 82 -9.40 3.23 -1.53
CA PHE A 82 -10.85 3.41 -1.72
C PHE A 82 -11.57 2.08 -1.99
N ILE A 83 -10.96 1.16 -2.75
CA ILE A 83 -11.55 -0.17 -2.97
C ILE A 83 -11.57 -0.99 -1.67
N VAL A 84 -10.52 -0.92 -0.85
CA VAL A 84 -10.53 -1.54 0.48
C VAL A 84 -11.65 -0.94 1.34
N LEU A 85 -11.86 0.37 1.31
CA LEU A 85 -12.96 1.02 2.02
C LEU A 85 -14.33 0.54 1.51
N VAL A 86 -14.50 0.37 0.21
CA VAL A 86 -15.72 -0.21 -0.37
C VAL A 86 -15.92 -1.65 0.13
N ALA A 87 -14.86 -2.46 0.18
CA ALA A 87 -14.93 -3.82 0.71
C ALA A 87 -15.41 -3.86 2.17
N VAL A 88 -14.90 -2.96 3.02
CA VAL A 88 -15.38 -2.80 4.42
C VAL A 88 -16.87 -2.47 4.46
N ARG A 89 -17.33 -1.57 3.59
CA ARG A 89 -18.75 -1.19 3.54
C ARG A 89 -19.65 -2.32 3.04
N LEU A 90 -19.17 -3.11 2.08
CA LEU A 90 -19.87 -4.30 1.61
C LEU A 90 -19.99 -5.37 2.71
N GLU A 91 -18.91 -5.62 3.47
CA GLU A 91 -18.95 -6.51 4.62
C GLU A 91 -20.05 -6.11 5.62
N LEU A 92 -20.07 -4.83 5.99
CA LEU A 92 -21.06 -4.30 6.92
C LEU A 92 -22.49 -4.41 6.37
N ALA A 93 -22.67 -4.20 5.07
CA ALA A 93 -23.98 -4.27 4.43
C ALA A 93 -24.50 -5.72 4.29
N LEU A 94 -23.60 -6.67 4.04
CA LEU A 94 -23.92 -8.07 3.82
C LEU A 94 -23.86 -8.93 5.10
N GLY A 95 -23.30 -8.38 6.20
CA GLY A 95 -23.10 -9.12 7.44
C GLY A 95 -22.05 -10.22 7.33
N THR A 96 -21.08 -10.07 6.44
CA THR A 96 -19.96 -11.00 6.24
C THR A 96 -18.69 -10.50 6.91
N THR A 97 -17.62 -11.30 6.95
CA THR A 97 -16.34 -10.95 7.62
C THR A 97 -15.10 -11.27 6.78
N PHE A 98 -15.25 -11.58 5.50
CA PHE A 98 -14.14 -12.07 4.66
C PHE A 98 -13.84 -11.17 3.45
N ILE A 99 -14.73 -10.24 3.07
CA ILE A 99 -14.59 -9.45 1.84
C ILE A 99 -13.39 -8.50 1.95
N LYS A 100 -13.26 -7.80 3.07
CA LYS A 100 -12.13 -6.90 3.33
C LYS A 100 -10.82 -7.65 3.29
N ASP A 101 -10.74 -8.79 3.97
CA ASP A 101 -9.51 -9.56 4.09
C ASP A 101 -9.07 -10.11 2.72
N GLY A 102 -9.99 -10.65 1.93
CA GLY A 102 -9.72 -11.10 0.56
C GLY A 102 -9.19 -9.97 -0.33
N VAL A 103 -9.83 -8.80 -0.29
CA VAL A 103 -9.40 -7.63 -1.07
C VAL A 103 -8.02 -7.12 -0.61
N VAL A 104 -7.77 -7.05 0.71
CA VAL A 104 -6.48 -6.60 1.25
C VAL A 104 -5.38 -7.58 0.86
N ILE A 105 -5.59 -8.90 1.00
CA ILE A 105 -4.63 -9.94 0.61
C ILE A 105 -4.30 -9.82 -0.88
N ALA A 106 -5.28 -9.70 -1.76
CA ALA A 106 -5.07 -9.55 -3.19
C ALA A 106 -4.17 -8.34 -3.51
N TYR A 107 -4.40 -7.20 -2.85
CA TYR A 107 -3.55 -6.03 -3.04
C TYR A 107 -2.17 -6.17 -2.40
N VAL A 108 -2.03 -6.82 -1.24
CA VAL A 108 -0.72 -7.13 -0.63
C VAL A 108 0.12 -7.98 -1.57
N VAL A 109 -0.48 -8.99 -2.20
CA VAL A 109 0.21 -9.84 -3.21
C VAL A 109 0.66 -8.99 -4.40
N ASN A 110 -0.21 -8.14 -4.93
CA ASN A 110 0.11 -7.27 -6.06
C ASN A 110 1.26 -6.30 -5.74
N GLU A 111 1.25 -5.67 -4.58
CA GLU A 111 2.35 -4.80 -4.13
C GLU A 111 3.65 -5.60 -3.91
N ALA A 112 3.57 -6.82 -3.34
CA ALA A 112 4.73 -7.69 -3.15
C ALA A 112 5.37 -8.08 -4.49
N ILE A 113 4.57 -8.42 -5.50
CA ILE A 113 5.05 -8.73 -6.85
C ILE A 113 5.76 -7.50 -7.43
N SER A 114 5.17 -6.32 -7.34
CA SER A 114 5.78 -5.08 -7.83
C SER A 114 7.12 -4.77 -7.16
N ILE A 115 7.22 -4.98 -5.84
CA ILE A 115 8.47 -4.80 -5.09
C ILE A 115 9.55 -5.79 -5.59
N VAL A 116 9.17 -7.05 -5.81
CA VAL A 116 10.10 -8.09 -6.33
C VAL A 116 10.54 -7.75 -7.76
N GLU A 117 9.64 -7.29 -8.62
CA GLU A 117 9.97 -6.81 -9.96
C GLU A 117 10.93 -5.63 -9.93
N ASN A 118 10.67 -4.63 -9.08
CA ASN A 118 11.56 -3.49 -8.89
C ASN A 118 12.95 -3.93 -8.43
N ALA A 119 13.04 -4.86 -7.47
CA ALA A 119 14.31 -5.44 -7.02
C ALA A 119 15.06 -6.17 -8.14
N GLY A 120 14.33 -6.93 -8.97
CA GLY A 120 14.88 -7.60 -10.15
C GLY A 120 15.46 -6.62 -11.17
N LEU A 121 14.76 -5.49 -11.43
CA LEU A 121 15.25 -4.41 -12.31
C LEU A 121 16.52 -3.74 -11.78
N MET A 122 16.70 -3.70 -10.46
CA MET A 122 17.94 -3.23 -9.82
C MET A 122 19.07 -4.27 -9.87
N GLY A 123 18.79 -5.52 -10.32
CA GLY A 123 19.77 -6.61 -10.39
C GLY A 123 19.93 -7.37 -9.07
N LEU A 124 19.04 -7.22 -8.11
CA LEU A 124 19.08 -7.95 -6.84
C LEU A 124 18.55 -9.38 -7.03
N PRO A 125 19.25 -10.40 -6.51
CA PRO A 125 18.74 -11.76 -6.51
C PRO A 125 17.60 -11.89 -5.50
N ILE A 126 16.45 -12.39 -5.96
CA ILE A 126 15.29 -12.59 -5.09
C ILE A 126 15.33 -13.97 -4.46
N PRO A 127 15.39 -14.09 -3.12
CA PRO A 127 15.38 -15.38 -2.44
C PRO A 127 14.12 -16.19 -2.78
N ASN A 128 14.27 -17.49 -3.01
CA ASN A 128 13.16 -18.38 -3.36
C ASN A 128 12.07 -18.44 -2.27
N VAL A 129 12.43 -18.19 -1.02
CA VAL A 129 11.48 -18.13 0.10
C VAL A 129 10.45 -17.03 -0.10
N ILE A 130 10.88 -15.85 -0.58
CA ILE A 130 9.98 -14.72 -0.85
C ILE A 130 9.03 -15.07 -2.01
N LYS A 131 9.55 -15.66 -3.09
CA LYS A 131 8.71 -16.09 -4.22
C LYS A 131 7.63 -17.08 -3.77
N LYS A 132 8.04 -18.09 -2.99
CA LYS A 132 7.09 -19.08 -2.44
C LYS A 132 6.04 -18.44 -1.51
N ALA A 133 6.43 -17.47 -0.69
CA ALA A 133 5.47 -16.77 0.19
C ALA A 133 4.43 -15.99 -0.61
N ILE A 134 4.83 -15.33 -1.70
CA ILE A 134 3.93 -14.64 -2.62
C ILE A 134 2.97 -15.64 -3.29
N ASP A 135 3.47 -16.77 -3.77
CA ASP A 135 2.65 -17.82 -4.40
C ASP A 135 1.59 -18.39 -3.43
N VAL A 136 1.95 -18.56 -2.15
CA VAL A 136 1.00 -19.02 -1.11
C VAL A 136 -0.08 -17.98 -0.86
N LEU A 137 0.28 -16.71 -0.73
CA LEU A 137 -0.69 -15.63 -0.52
C LEU A 137 -1.62 -15.45 -1.72
N GLN A 138 -1.11 -15.59 -2.93
CA GLN A 138 -1.92 -15.51 -4.16
C GLN A 138 -2.98 -16.60 -4.19
N LYS A 139 -2.64 -17.84 -3.87
CA LYS A 139 -3.60 -18.95 -3.79
C LYS A 139 -4.67 -18.71 -2.73
N GLN A 140 -4.31 -18.14 -1.58
CA GLN A 140 -5.29 -17.78 -0.54
C GLN A 140 -6.26 -16.69 -1.00
N GLY A 141 -5.80 -15.75 -1.83
CA GLY A 141 -6.66 -14.70 -2.40
C GLY A 141 -7.65 -15.23 -3.43
N ASP A 142 -7.27 -16.27 -4.19
CA ASP A 142 -8.11 -16.87 -5.23
C ASP A 142 -9.18 -17.83 -4.67
N GLU A 143 -9.01 -18.31 -3.44
CA GLU A 143 -9.92 -19.25 -2.77
C GLU A 143 -11.02 -18.57 -1.94
N GLN A 144 -11.01 -17.23 -1.81
CA GLN A 144 -12.01 -16.43 -1.09
C GLN A 144 -12.95 -15.71 -2.05
#